data_bf36bdbec04b2e4152d78d7991bb4378
#
_entry.id   bf36bdbec04b2e4152d78d7991bb4378
#
_cell.length_a   1.000
_cell.length_b   1.000
_cell.length_c   1.000
_cell.angle_alpha   90.00
_cell.angle_beta   90.00
_cell.angle_gamma   90.00
#
_symmetry.space_group_name_H-M   'P 1'
#
loop_
_entity.id
_entity.type
_entity.pdbx_description
1 polymer ?
#
loop_
_entity_poly.entity_id
_entity_poly.type
_entity_poly.pdbx_seq_one_letter_code
_entity_poly.pdbx_strand_id
1 'polypeptide(L)'
;MTPDDKTGGSIRFAPRGVPVIIGVNRVGLFALYMKEVRRFLKVQTQTIWAPAFTTLLFLVIFTVALGRQGREVLGVPFASFVAPGLIVMAMMQNAFANSSFSLLSGKMQGTIIDLLMPPLSPGELMAGILAAAVTRAIAVGLAVALAIGLWPGVSLAMTHPWAVVWFGLMGSLLLATLGLATSIWAEKFDHNAAVTNFIIAPLSLLSGTFYVIENLDPVFQWVSRLNPFFYVISGFRYGFLGASDMGPGTVLMAAAVGLLVLNAVLAAGVYALLRSGWKLKS
;
A
#
# COMPACT_ATOMS: atom_id res chain seq x y z
N MET A 1 75.38 24.18 21.13
CA MET A 1 75.08 22.78 20.98
C MET A 1 73.54 22.67 21.15
N THR A 2 72.77 22.82 20.03
CA THR A 2 71.31 22.86 19.99
C THR A 2 70.79 21.44 19.71
N PRO A 3 69.78 20.92 20.45
CA PRO A 3 69.23 19.60 20.16
C PRO A 3 68.27 19.67 19.00
N ASP A 4 68.42 18.68 18.16
CA ASP A 4 67.62 18.37 16.97
C ASP A 4 66.10 18.38 17.22
N ASP A 5 65.43 19.16 16.36
CA ASP A 5 63.99 19.11 16.12
C ASP A 5 63.66 17.83 15.33
N LYS A 6 63.26 16.78 16.04
CA LYS A 6 62.68 15.59 15.43
C LYS A 6 61.25 15.92 15.02
N THR A 7 61.09 16.41 13.80
CA THR A 7 59.83 16.55 13.08
C THR A 7 59.12 15.17 13.00
N GLY A 8 58.31 14.87 14.00
CA GLY A 8 57.32 13.79 13.88
C GLY A 8 56.38 14.14 12.75
N GLY A 9 56.59 13.52 11.57
CA GLY A 9 55.69 13.62 10.45
C GLY A 9 54.29 13.11 10.87
N SER A 10 53.41 14.04 11.18
CA SER A 10 52.00 13.72 11.33
C SER A 10 51.51 13.21 9.98
N ILE A 11 51.18 11.95 9.88
CA ILE A 11 50.48 11.37 8.75
C ILE A 11 49.15 12.14 8.64
N ARG A 12 49.12 13.21 7.85
CA ARG A 12 47.90 13.91 7.48
C ARG A 12 47.14 12.99 6.54
N PHE A 13 46.24 12.20 7.08
CA PHE A 13 45.22 11.56 6.23
C PHE A 13 44.50 12.68 5.46
N ALA A 14 44.47 12.56 4.16
CA ALA A 14 43.64 13.46 3.34
C ALA A 14 42.21 13.47 3.92
N PRO A 15 41.57 14.63 4.09
CA PRO A 15 40.19 14.68 4.54
C PRO A 15 39.37 13.78 3.63
N ARG A 16 38.69 12.80 4.23
CA ARG A 16 37.80 11.91 3.47
C ARG A 16 36.80 12.82 2.76
N GLY A 17 36.90 12.89 1.43
CA GLY A 17 35.97 13.68 0.63
C GLY A 17 34.55 13.25 0.97
N VAL A 18 33.68 14.22 1.21
CA VAL A 18 32.26 13.92 1.35
C VAL A 18 31.82 13.29 0.03
N PRO A 19 31.28 12.08 0.02
CA PRO A 19 30.89 11.43 -1.22
C PRO A 19 29.85 12.30 -1.92
N VAL A 20 30.24 12.91 -3.05
CA VAL A 20 29.31 13.67 -3.89
C VAL A 20 28.52 12.67 -4.73
N ILE A 21 27.27 12.45 -4.34
CA ILE A 21 26.35 11.59 -5.10
C ILE A 21 25.77 12.44 -6.23
N ILE A 22 26.26 12.19 -7.44
CA ILE A 22 25.72 12.84 -8.64
C ILE A 22 24.50 12.01 -9.11
N GLY A 23 23.30 12.58 -9.01
CA GLY A 23 22.06 11.94 -9.42
C GLY A 23 21.41 11.09 -8.33
N VAL A 24 20.79 9.95 -8.71
CA VAL A 24 20.05 9.06 -7.80
C VAL A 24 21.01 8.14 -7.06
N ASN A 25 20.90 8.10 -5.72
CA ASN A 25 21.62 7.14 -4.87
C ASN A 25 21.00 5.75 -4.96
N ARG A 26 21.30 5.02 -6.04
CA ARG A 26 20.74 3.68 -6.28
C ARG A 26 21.07 2.68 -5.18
N VAL A 27 22.27 2.75 -4.61
CA VAL A 27 22.71 1.84 -3.54
C VAL A 27 21.94 2.13 -2.26
N GLY A 28 21.82 3.39 -1.86
CA GLY A 28 21.06 3.80 -0.69
C GLY A 28 19.56 3.50 -0.85
N LEU A 29 18.98 3.76 -2.02
CA LEU A 29 17.59 3.45 -2.35
C LEU A 29 17.34 1.94 -2.24
N PHE A 30 18.20 1.10 -2.83
CA PHE A 30 18.07 -0.34 -2.76
C PHE A 30 18.25 -0.87 -1.33
N ALA A 31 19.20 -0.33 -0.57
CA ALA A 31 19.40 -0.69 0.83
C ALA A 31 18.16 -0.36 1.69
N LEU A 32 17.55 0.81 1.49
CA LEU A 32 16.31 1.21 2.14
C LEU A 32 15.16 0.27 1.76
N TYR A 33 14.95 0.05 0.46
CA TYR A 33 13.93 -0.87 -0.04
C TYR A 33 14.09 -2.26 0.59
N MET A 34 15.30 -2.80 0.59
CA MET A 34 15.58 -4.12 1.12
C MET A 34 15.40 -4.19 2.65
N LYS A 35 15.74 -3.11 3.38
CA LYS A 35 15.45 -2.97 4.81
C LYS A 35 13.96 -3.10 5.08
N GLU A 36 13.14 -2.37 4.32
CA GLU A 36 11.68 -2.38 4.46
C GLU A 36 11.07 -3.74 4.07
N VAL A 37 11.57 -4.38 3.02
CA VAL A 37 11.15 -5.73 2.61
C VAL A 37 11.51 -6.76 3.68
N ARG A 38 12.74 -6.75 4.17
CA ARG A 38 13.16 -7.65 5.25
C ARG A 38 12.38 -7.44 6.54
N ARG A 39 11.93 -6.23 6.82
CA ARG A 39 11.12 -5.90 7.99
C ARG A 39 9.82 -6.71 8.01
N PHE A 40 9.04 -6.70 6.92
CA PHE A 40 7.79 -7.45 6.89
C PHE A 40 7.99 -8.97 6.71
N LEU A 41 9.06 -9.39 6.01
CA LEU A 41 9.37 -10.82 5.84
C LEU A 41 9.81 -11.50 7.13
N LYS A 42 10.46 -10.79 8.07
CA LYS A 42 10.81 -11.35 9.38
C LYS A 42 9.59 -11.80 10.19
N VAL A 43 8.44 -11.19 9.95
CA VAL A 43 7.17 -11.49 10.62
C VAL A 43 6.08 -11.91 9.61
N GLN A 44 6.47 -12.68 8.59
CA GLN A 44 5.61 -13.07 7.46
C GLN A 44 4.33 -13.79 7.90
N THR A 45 4.34 -14.53 9.00
CA THR A 45 3.15 -15.17 9.56
C THR A 45 2.05 -14.16 9.87
N GLN A 46 2.39 -13.01 10.43
CA GLN A 46 1.45 -11.93 10.75
C GLN A 46 1.18 -11.01 9.56
N THR A 47 2.17 -10.79 8.70
CA THR A 47 2.09 -9.78 7.64
C THR A 47 1.54 -10.30 6.32
N ILE A 48 1.63 -11.60 6.06
CA ILE A 48 1.19 -12.24 4.82
C ILE A 48 0.14 -13.31 5.10
N TRP A 49 0.44 -14.29 5.96
CA TRP A 49 -0.44 -15.43 6.17
C TRP A 49 -1.67 -15.11 7.03
N ALA A 50 -1.55 -14.28 8.06
CA ALA A 50 -2.70 -13.87 8.87
C ALA A 50 -3.75 -13.10 8.03
N PRO A 51 -3.40 -12.08 7.21
CA PRO A 51 -4.33 -11.47 6.27
C PRO A 51 -4.97 -12.46 5.29
N ALA A 52 -4.19 -13.42 4.77
CA ALA A 52 -4.72 -14.44 3.86
C ALA A 52 -5.77 -15.32 4.53
N PHE A 53 -5.49 -15.79 5.74
CA PHE A 53 -6.42 -16.59 6.53
C PHE A 53 -7.68 -15.81 6.93
N THR A 54 -7.52 -14.57 7.41
CA THR A 54 -8.64 -13.71 7.79
C THR A 54 -9.54 -13.40 6.59
N THR A 55 -8.94 -13.12 5.43
CA THR A 55 -9.70 -12.85 4.20
C THR A 55 -10.44 -14.08 3.70
N LEU A 56 -9.82 -15.26 3.77
CA LEU A 56 -10.50 -16.52 3.47
C LEU A 56 -11.67 -16.74 4.42
N LEU A 57 -11.50 -16.50 5.70
CA LEU A 57 -12.58 -16.63 6.70
C LEU A 57 -13.74 -15.66 6.38
N PHE A 58 -13.45 -14.43 5.99
CA PHE A 58 -14.48 -13.49 5.52
C PHE A 58 -15.21 -14.03 4.29
N LEU A 59 -14.49 -14.55 3.27
CA LEU A 59 -15.12 -15.16 2.12
C LEU A 59 -16.08 -16.28 2.54
N VAL A 60 -15.65 -17.19 3.40
CA VAL A 60 -16.46 -18.32 3.91
C VAL A 60 -17.70 -17.81 4.61
N ILE A 61 -17.54 -16.90 5.57
CA ILE A 61 -18.66 -16.34 6.34
C ILE A 61 -19.67 -15.67 5.41
N PHE A 62 -19.22 -14.78 4.52
CA PHE A 62 -20.12 -14.07 3.60
C PHE A 62 -20.78 -15.01 2.60
N THR A 63 -20.05 -16.02 2.09
CA THR A 63 -20.62 -17.01 1.17
C THR A 63 -21.67 -17.88 1.87
N VAL A 64 -21.40 -18.34 3.07
CA VAL A 64 -22.35 -19.17 3.84
C VAL A 64 -23.55 -18.35 4.34
N ALA A 65 -23.32 -17.13 4.83
CA ALA A 65 -24.38 -16.28 5.40
C ALA A 65 -25.25 -15.62 4.32
N LEU A 66 -24.66 -15.12 3.24
CA LEU A 66 -25.34 -14.33 2.21
C LEU A 66 -25.50 -15.06 0.88
N GLY A 67 -24.69 -16.08 0.64
CA GLY A 67 -24.69 -16.89 -0.59
C GLY A 67 -25.77 -17.98 -0.63
N ARG A 68 -26.83 -17.89 0.21
CA ARG A 68 -27.90 -18.89 0.27
C ARG A 68 -28.42 -19.25 -1.11
N GLN A 69 -28.31 -20.55 -1.46
CA GLN A 69 -28.98 -21.20 -2.57
C GLN A 69 -28.83 -20.50 -3.94
N GLY A 70 -27.58 -20.46 -4.48
CA GLY A 70 -27.39 -20.08 -5.86
C GLY A 70 -27.54 -18.59 -6.18
N ARG A 71 -27.33 -17.69 -5.18
CA ARG A 71 -27.35 -16.25 -5.43
C ARG A 71 -26.25 -15.87 -6.42
N GLU A 72 -26.67 -15.44 -7.59
CA GLU A 72 -25.81 -14.85 -8.60
C GLU A 72 -25.79 -13.33 -8.49
N VAL A 73 -24.62 -12.73 -8.73
CA VAL A 73 -24.41 -11.28 -8.79
C VAL A 73 -23.60 -11.00 -10.06
N LEU A 74 -24.09 -10.15 -10.92
CA LEU A 74 -23.50 -9.87 -12.25
C LEU A 74 -23.32 -11.15 -13.10
N GLY A 75 -24.21 -12.15 -12.96
CA GLY A 75 -24.16 -13.39 -13.72
C GLY A 75 -23.10 -14.39 -13.25
N VAL A 76 -22.50 -14.19 -12.07
CA VAL A 76 -21.53 -15.12 -11.48
C VAL A 76 -21.93 -15.50 -10.06
N PRO A 77 -21.49 -16.67 -9.55
CA PRO A 77 -21.70 -17.04 -8.15
C PRO A 77 -21.21 -15.97 -7.20
N PHE A 78 -21.93 -15.72 -6.10
CA PHE A 78 -21.61 -14.67 -5.12
C PHE A 78 -20.17 -14.74 -4.60
N ALA A 79 -19.63 -15.95 -4.38
CA ALA A 79 -18.24 -16.13 -3.95
C ALA A 79 -17.24 -15.58 -5.00
N SER A 80 -17.47 -15.86 -6.28
CA SER A 80 -16.63 -15.35 -7.39
C SER A 80 -16.74 -13.84 -7.56
N PHE A 81 -17.89 -13.23 -7.22
CA PHE A 81 -18.07 -11.78 -7.22
C PHE A 81 -17.28 -11.10 -6.10
N VAL A 82 -17.30 -11.65 -4.88
CA VAL A 82 -16.67 -11.07 -3.70
C VAL A 82 -15.14 -11.27 -3.69
N ALA A 83 -14.66 -12.40 -4.20
CA ALA A 83 -13.26 -12.80 -4.15
C ALA A 83 -12.26 -11.74 -4.65
N PRO A 84 -12.40 -11.15 -5.87
CA PRO A 84 -11.48 -10.11 -6.34
C PRO A 84 -11.48 -8.86 -5.46
N GLY A 85 -12.66 -8.47 -4.95
CA GLY A 85 -12.79 -7.33 -4.03
C GLY A 85 -12.02 -7.56 -2.72
N LEU A 86 -12.12 -8.76 -2.15
CA LEU A 86 -11.38 -9.13 -0.95
C LEU A 86 -9.86 -9.16 -1.17
N ILE A 87 -9.42 -9.67 -2.33
CA ILE A 87 -7.99 -9.71 -2.67
C ILE A 87 -7.41 -8.29 -2.71
N VAL A 88 -8.02 -7.39 -3.49
CA VAL A 88 -7.48 -6.03 -3.63
C VAL A 88 -7.65 -5.21 -2.36
N MET A 89 -8.71 -5.43 -1.58
CA MET A 89 -8.88 -4.79 -0.27
C MET A 89 -7.76 -5.20 0.69
N ALA A 90 -7.42 -6.49 0.74
CA ALA A 90 -6.29 -6.96 1.55
C ALA A 90 -4.95 -6.38 1.07
N MET A 91 -4.73 -6.28 -0.26
CA MET A 91 -3.55 -5.62 -0.82
C MET A 91 -3.44 -4.17 -0.34
N MET A 92 -4.50 -3.39 -0.49
CA MET A 92 -4.55 -1.97 -0.14
C MET A 92 -4.27 -1.76 1.35
N GLN A 93 -4.99 -2.46 2.23
CA GLN A 93 -4.82 -2.34 3.68
C GLN A 93 -3.41 -2.72 4.14
N ASN A 94 -2.80 -3.73 3.53
CA ASN A 94 -1.43 -4.13 3.85
C ASN A 94 -0.38 -3.16 3.28
N ALA A 95 -0.64 -2.51 2.15
CA ALA A 95 0.18 -1.41 1.66
C ALA A 95 0.17 -0.23 2.64
N PHE A 96 -1.01 0.18 3.11
CA PHE A 96 -1.17 1.21 4.13
C PHE A 96 -0.40 0.84 5.41
N ALA A 97 -0.64 -0.36 5.94
CA ALA A 97 0.01 -0.81 7.16
C ALA A 97 1.54 -0.81 7.04
N ASN A 98 2.10 -1.22 5.89
CA ASN A 98 3.57 -1.20 5.71
C ASN A 98 4.15 0.19 5.78
N SER A 99 3.59 1.14 5.02
CA SER A 99 4.12 2.50 4.91
C SER A 99 3.80 3.34 6.15
N SER A 100 2.65 3.14 6.79
CA SER A 100 2.26 3.89 8.00
C SER A 100 3.15 3.58 9.21
N PHE A 101 3.71 2.36 9.29
CA PHE A 101 4.68 2.00 10.32
C PHE A 101 6.13 2.33 9.95
N SER A 102 6.45 2.71 8.72
CA SER A 102 7.83 2.87 8.26
C SER A 102 8.59 3.95 9.04
N LEU A 103 8.11 5.19 9.03
CA LEU A 103 8.73 6.29 9.78
C LEU A 103 8.29 6.30 11.24
N LEU A 104 7.03 5.95 11.51
CA LEU A 104 6.46 5.96 12.85
C LEU A 104 7.23 5.06 13.82
N SER A 105 7.59 3.85 13.39
CA SER A 105 8.39 2.96 14.25
C SER A 105 9.75 3.55 14.60
N GLY A 106 10.41 4.23 13.65
CA GLY A 106 11.67 4.94 13.89
C GLY A 106 11.51 6.10 14.88
N LYS A 107 10.40 6.87 14.78
CA LYS A 107 10.09 7.94 15.74
C LYS A 107 9.89 7.38 17.14
N MET A 108 9.08 6.33 17.28
CA MET A 108 8.79 5.72 18.58
C MET A 108 9.98 5.05 19.25
N GLN A 109 10.93 4.55 18.47
CA GLN A 109 12.16 3.93 18.96
C GLN A 109 13.35 4.89 19.09
N GLY A 110 13.18 6.16 18.70
CA GLY A 110 14.26 7.13 18.66
C GLY A 110 15.32 6.90 17.57
N THR A 111 15.06 5.96 16.64
CA THR A 111 16.00 5.56 15.57
C THR A 111 15.71 6.23 14.22
N ILE A 112 14.83 7.24 14.21
CA ILE A 112 14.51 7.94 12.96
C ILE A 112 15.72 8.64 12.35
N ILE A 113 16.67 9.07 13.19
CA ILE A 113 17.92 9.71 12.76
C ILE A 113 18.71 8.75 11.86
N ASP A 114 18.79 7.47 12.20
CA ASP A 114 19.50 6.46 11.41
C ASP A 114 18.92 6.30 9.99
N LEU A 115 17.64 6.62 9.82
CA LEU A 115 16.97 6.61 8.54
C LEU A 115 17.20 7.90 7.74
N LEU A 116 17.36 9.03 8.42
CA LEU A 116 17.52 10.35 7.82
C LEU A 116 19.00 10.74 7.60
N MET A 117 19.95 10.11 8.30
CA MET A 117 21.39 10.37 8.15
C MET A 117 21.98 9.93 6.80
N PRO A 118 21.56 8.78 6.18
CA PRO A 118 22.05 8.42 4.87
C PRO A 118 21.74 9.51 3.85
N PRO A 119 22.62 9.75 2.86
CA PRO A 119 22.43 10.79 1.85
C PRO A 119 21.35 10.37 0.82
N LEU A 120 20.12 10.28 1.29
CA LEU A 120 18.92 9.99 0.49
C LEU A 120 18.14 11.28 0.28
N SER A 121 17.75 11.55 -0.94
CA SER A 121 16.80 12.62 -1.25
C SER A 121 15.39 12.25 -0.73
N PRO A 122 14.51 13.25 -0.47
CA PRO A 122 13.12 12.99 -0.09
C PRO A 122 12.38 12.07 -1.09
N GLY A 123 12.69 12.19 -2.38
CA GLY A 123 12.13 11.34 -3.44
C GLY A 123 12.60 9.88 -3.34
N GLU A 124 13.87 9.65 -3.07
CA GLU A 124 14.43 8.31 -2.87
C GLU A 124 13.88 7.65 -1.61
N LEU A 125 13.76 8.42 -0.52
CA LEU A 125 13.15 7.95 0.71
C LEU A 125 11.70 7.51 0.47
N MET A 126 10.90 8.36 -0.18
CA MET A 126 9.53 8.06 -0.55
C MET A 126 9.45 6.82 -1.47
N ALA A 127 10.23 6.78 -2.53
CA ALA A 127 10.22 5.69 -3.51
C ALA A 127 10.56 4.34 -2.87
N GLY A 128 11.59 4.28 -2.00
CA GLY A 128 11.98 3.05 -1.31
C GLY A 128 10.89 2.50 -0.40
N ILE A 129 10.23 3.39 0.37
CA ILE A 129 9.14 3.00 1.28
C ILE A 129 7.91 2.54 0.48
N LEU A 130 7.49 3.32 -0.53
CA LEU A 130 6.32 2.98 -1.35
C LEU A 130 6.53 1.69 -2.15
N ALA A 131 7.70 1.50 -2.74
CA ALA A 131 8.03 0.26 -3.46
C ALA A 131 7.95 -0.97 -2.54
N ALA A 132 8.47 -0.89 -1.33
CA ALA A 132 8.39 -1.98 -0.36
C ALA A 132 6.94 -2.24 0.10
N ALA A 133 6.13 -1.19 0.25
CA ALA A 133 4.72 -1.33 0.61
C ALA A 133 3.91 -2.01 -0.51
N VAL A 134 4.16 -1.65 -1.77
CA VAL A 134 3.55 -2.30 -2.94
C VAL A 134 4.02 -3.76 -3.06
N THR A 135 5.31 -4.04 -2.83
CA THR A 135 5.83 -5.42 -2.80
C THR A 135 5.11 -6.27 -1.75
N ARG A 136 4.90 -5.74 -0.54
CA ARG A 136 4.12 -6.44 0.49
C ARG A 136 2.66 -6.63 0.05
N ALA A 137 2.03 -5.62 -0.53
CA ALA A 137 0.66 -5.72 -1.03
C ALA A 137 0.52 -6.84 -2.07
N ILE A 138 1.45 -6.93 -3.03
CA ILE A 138 1.48 -8.01 -4.03
C ILE A 138 1.66 -9.37 -3.36
N ALA A 139 2.59 -9.50 -2.42
CA ALA A 139 2.80 -10.76 -1.70
C ALA A 139 1.54 -11.20 -0.94
N VAL A 140 0.86 -10.27 -0.27
CA VAL A 140 -0.42 -10.54 0.41
C VAL A 140 -1.52 -10.88 -0.59
N GLY A 141 -1.64 -10.13 -1.68
CA GLY A 141 -2.62 -10.39 -2.74
C GLY A 141 -2.49 -11.79 -3.33
N LEU A 142 -1.25 -12.22 -3.60
CA LEU A 142 -0.96 -13.58 -4.07
C LEU A 142 -1.32 -14.65 -3.01
N ALA A 143 -0.96 -14.43 -1.75
CA ALA A 143 -1.28 -15.36 -0.67
C ALA A 143 -2.81 -15.48 -0.46
N VAL A 144 -3.53 -14.35 -0.51
CA VAL A 144 -5.00 -14.32 -0.44
C VAL A 144 -5.61 -15.01 -1.66
N ALA A 145 -5.12 -14.73 -2.87
CA ALA A 145 -5.62 -15.36 -4.09
C ALA A 145 -5.41 -16.89 -4.06
N LEU A 146 -4.26 -17.36 -3.58
CA LEU A 146 -3.99 -18.79 -3.38
C LEU A 146 -4.97 -19.39 -2.36
N ALA A 147 -5.15 -18.75 -1.22
CA ALA A 147 -6.08 -19.24 -0.18
C ALA A 147 -7.53 -19.31 -0.70
N ILE A 148 -8.00 -18.26 -1.38
CA ILE A 148 -9.35 -18.21 -1.96
C ILE A 148 -9.50 -19.20 -3.11
N GLY A 149 -8.47 -19.38 -3.95
CA GLY A 149 -8.48 -20.33 -5.07
C GLY A 149 -8.61 -21.80 -4.65
N LEU A 150 -8.28 -22.11 -3.40
CA LEU A 150 -8.52 -23.44 -2.82
C LEU A 150 -9.98 -23.66 -2.39
N TRP A 151 -10.80 -22.60 -2.34
CA TRP A 151 -12.20 -22.69 -1.93
C TRP A 151 -13.07 -23.20 -3.09
N PRO A 152 -13.88 -24.26 -2.90
CA PRO A 152 -14.74 -24.80 -3.93
C PRO A 152 -15.73 -23.76 -4.46
N GLY A 153 -15.92 -23.71 -5.77
CA GLY A 153 -16.90 -22.82 -6.42
C GLY A 153 -16.43 -21.39 -6.68
N VAL A 154 -15.15 -21.07 -6.40
CA VAL A 154 -14.57 -19.77 -6.78
C VAL A 154 -13.73 -19.95 -8.05
N SER A 155 -14.03 -19.17 -9.07
CA SER A 155 -13.19 -19.04 -10.26
C SER A 155 -12.40 -17.73 -10.20
N LEU A 156 -11.08 -17.83 -10.24
CA LEU A 156 -10.15 -16.70 -10.34
C LEU A 156 -9.59 -16.57 -11.77
N ALA A 157 -10.35 -16.99 -12.78
CA ALA A 157 -9.97 -16.78 -14.18
C ALA A 157 -9.91 -15.28 -14.49
N MET A 158 -8.78 -14.82 -15.03
CA MET A 158 -8.58 -13.41 -15.38
C MET A 158 -9.04 -13.16 -16.81
N THR A 159 -10.10 -12.37 -16.99
CA THR A 159 -10.59 -11.98 -18.32
C THR A 159 -9.73 -10.84 -18.90
N HIS A 160 -9.36 -9.88 -18.05
CA HIS A 160 -8.58 -8.70 -18.44
C HIS A 160 -7.39 -8.49 -17.48
N PRO A 161 -6.25 -9.20 -17.66
CA PRO A 161 -5.10 -9.14 -16.74
C PRO A 161 -4.53 -7.75 -16.54
N TRP A 162 -4.60 -6.88 -17.57
CA TRP A 162 -4.13 -5.50 -17.47
C TRP A 162 -4.86 -4.70 -16.37
N ALA A 163 -6.17 -4.92 -16.22
CA ALA A 163 -6.98 -4.24 -15.22
C ALA A 163 -6.62 -4.73 -13.80
N VAL A 164 -6.37 -6.04 -13.63
CA VAL A 164 -5.89 -6.60 -12.36
C VAL A 164 -4.59 -5.92 -11.94
N VAL A 165 -3.62 -5.85 -12.85
CA VAL A 165 -2.31 -5.23 -12.57
C VAL A 165 -2.47 -3.74 -12.31
N TRP A 166 -3.19 -3.02 -13.17
CA TRP A 166 -3.35 -1.57 -13.05
C TRP A 166 -4.06 -1.16 -11.76
N PHE A 167 -5.27 -1.67 -11.52
CA PHE A 167 -6.04 -1.28 -10.35
C PHE A 167 -5.45 -1.83 -9.05
N GLY A 168 -4.83 -3.01 -9.07
CA GLY A 168 -4.09 -3.54 -7.94
C GLY A 168 -2.89 -2.68 -7.54
N LEU A 169 -2.11 -2.22 -8.53
CA LEU A 169 -0.97 -1.32 -8.29
C LEU A 169 -1.42 0.06 -7.85
N MET A 170 -2.40 0.66 -8.56
CA MET A 170 -2.90 2.01 -8.23
C MET A 170 -3.54 2.04 -6.85
N GLY A 171 -4.34 1.04 -6.48
CA GLY A 171 -4.94 0.94 -5.15
C GLY A 171 -3.89 0.74 -4.05
N SER A 172 -2.91 -0.14 -4.27
CA SER A 172 -1.82 -0.36 -3.34
C SER A 172 -0.97 0.90 -3.15
N LEU A 173 -0.66 1.61 -4.25
CA LEU A 173 0.10 2.85 -4.20
C LEU A 173 -0.67 3.96 -3.49
N LEU A 174 -1.99 4.08 -3.73
CA LEU A 174 -2.87 5.02 -3.07
C LEU A 174 -2.78 4.87 -1.55
N LEU A 175 -2.99 3.65 -1.06
CA LEU A 175 -2.98 3.37 0.37
C LEU A 175 -1.57 3.42 0.96
N ALA A 176 -0.53 3.04 0.21
CA ALA A 176 0.85 3.21 0.63
C ALA A 176 1.21 4.70 0.81
N THR A 177 0.76 5.56 -0.10
CA THR A 177 1.01 7.00 -0.02
C THR A 177 0.26 7.64 1.16
N LEU A 178 -1.00 7.27 1.38
CA LEU A 178 -1.76 7.71 2.56
C LEU A 178 -1.13 7.19 3.86
N GLY A 179 -0.64 5.95 3.87
CA GLY A 179 0.07 5.39 5.02
C GLY A 179 1.37 6.16 5.32
N LEU A 180 2.13 6.52 4.28
CA LEU A 180 3.34 7.32 4.45
C LEU A 180 3.02 8.72 4.99
N ALA A 181 1.96 9.38 4.48
CA ALA A 181 1.46 10.63 5.03
C ALA A 181 1.09 10.49 6.52
N THR A 182 0.39 9.42 6.87
CA THR A 182 0.06 9.09 8.27
C THR A 182 1.31 8.90 9.12
N SER A 183 2.35 8.21 8.61
CA SER A 183 3.59 7.98 9.36
C SER A 183 4.40 9.27 9.62
N ILE A 184 4.28 10.26 8.71
CA ILE A 184 4.87 11.59 8.92
C ILE A 184 4.11 12.36 10.00
N TRP A 185 2.77 12.34 9.94
CA TRP A 185 1.92 13.08 10.86
C TRP A 185 1.85 12.46 12.26
N ALA A 186 1.77 11.12 12.35
CA ALA A 186 1.59 10.41 13.61
C ALA A 186 2.82 10.50 14.50
N GLU A 187 2.58 10.70 15.80
CA GLU A 187 3.60 10.74 16.85
C GLU A 187 3.50 9.56 17.81
N LYS A 188 2.36 8.83 17.76
CA LYS A 188 2.08 7.65 18.58
C LYS A 188 1.41 6.58 17.73
N PHE A 189 1.52 5.32 18.15
CA PHE A 189 0.81 4.22 17.48
C PHE A 189 -0.70 4.39 17.50
N ASP A 190 -1.26 5.02 18.54
CA ASP A 190 -2.70 5.30 18.65
C ASP A 190 -3.20 6.23 17.54
N HIS A 191 -2.40 7.20 17.10
CA HIS A 191 -2.74 8.06 15.96
C HIS A 191 -2.89 7.23 14.67
N ASN A 192 -1.99 6.28 14.45
CA ASN A 192 -2.07 5.37 13.30
C ASN A 192 -3.29 4.44 13.40
N ALA A 193 -3.56 3.91 14.59
CA ALA A 193 -4.75 3.08 14.83
C ALA A 193 -6.05 3.87 14.62
N ALA A 194 -6.09 5.15 15.02
CA ALA A 194 -7.24 6.01 14.78
C ALA A 194 -7.50 6.21 13.28
N VAL A 195 -6.47 6.54 12.48
CA VAL A 195 -6.62 6.67 11.02
C VAL A 195 -7.10 5.35 10.40
N THR A 196 -6.52 4.22 10.83
CA THR A 196 -6.91 2.90 10.33
C THR A 196 -8.39 2.60 10.62
N ASN A 197 -8.83 2.81 11.86
CA ASN A 197 -10.15 2.39 12.31
C ASN A 197 -11.26 3.40 11.93
N PHE A 198 -10.97 4.70 11.91
CA PHE A 198 -11.99 5.72 11.63
C PHE A 198 -12.03 6.18 10.18
N ILE A 199 -10.97 5.94 9.40
CA ILE A 199 -10.91 6.38 8.00
C ILE A 199 -10.81 5.16 7.07
N ILE A 200 -9.72 4.37 7.19
CA ILE A 200 -9.43 3.32 6.21
C ILE A 200 -10.45 2.18 6.27
N ALA A 201 -10.82 1.71 7.47
CA ALA A 201 -11.76 0.61 7.62
C ALA A 201 -13.18 0.97 7.12
N PRO A 202 -13.80 2.11 7.48
CA PRO A 202 -15.11 2.49 6.94
C PRO A 202 -15.10 2.70 5.42
N LEU A 203 -14.07 3.36 4.86
CA LEU A 203 -13.94 3.53 3.41
C LEU A 203 -13.78 2.18 2.70
N SER A 204 -13.07 1.23 3.29
CA SER A 204 -12.94 -0.13 2.74
C SER A 204 -14.28 -0.87 2.72
N LEU A 205 -15.10 -0.73 3.77
CA LEU A 205 -16.42 -1.37 3.84
C LEU A 205 -17.42 -0.73 2.86
N LEU A 206 -17.37 0.59 2.67
CA LEU A 206 -18.24 1.34 1.75
C LEU A 206 -17.76 1.31 0.29
N SER A 207 -16.83 0.44 -0.05
CA SER A 207 -16.20 0.37 -1.36
C SER A 207 -16.87 -0.60 -2.36
N GLY A 208 -18.02 -1.20 -2.00
CA GLY A 208 -18.71 -2.18 -2.86
C GLY A 208 -18.02 -3.57 -2.90
N THR A 209 -17.17 -3.90 -1.92
CA THR A 209 -16.51 -5.21 -1.84
C THR A 209 -17.53 -6.36 -1.75
N PHE A 210 -18.58 -6.19 -0.96
CA PHE A 210 -19.54 -7.25 -0.60
C PHE A 210 -20.90 -7.10 -1.28
N TYR A 211 -21.14 -6.01 -2.00
CA TYR A 211 -22.43 -5.67 -2.61
C TYR A 211 -22.21 -4.85 -3.88
N VAL A 212 -23.23 -4.81 -4.72
CA VAL A 212 -23.29 -3.89 -5.85
C VAL A 212 -23.86 -2.56 -5.36
N ILE A 213 -23.20 -1.45 -5.70
CA ILE A 213 -23.58 -0.12 -5.19
C ILE A 213 -25.00 0.27 -5.56
N GLU A 214 -25.49 -0.18 -6.71
CA GLU A 214 -26.86 0.08 -7.19
C GLU A 214 -27.96 -0.43 -6.24
N ASN A 215 -27.66 -1.42 -5.40
CA ASN A 215 -28.58 -1.98 -4.42
C ASN A 215 -28.63 -1.20 -3.09
N LEU A 216 -27.85 -0.12 -2.96
CA LEU A 216 -27.84 0.72 -1.77
C LEU A 216 -28.90 1.84 -1.88
N ASP A 217 -29.25 2.42 -0.71
CA ASP A 217 -29.97 3.68 -0.64
C ASP A 217 -29.21 4.79 -1.39
N PRO A 218 -29.90 5.72 -2.08
CA PRO A 218 -29.25 6.78 -2.89
C PRO A 218 -28.19 7.58 -2.17
N VAL A 219 -28.34 7.82 -0.88
CA VAL A 219 -27.35 8.54 -0.05
C VAL A 219 -26.02 7.75 0.01
N PHE A 220 -26.11 6.46 0.28
CA PHE A 220 -24.92 5.60 0.33
C PHE A 220 -24.30 5.35 -1.05
N GLN A 221 -25.11 5.33 -2.12
CA GLN A 221 -24.58 5.29 -3.48
C GLN A 221 -23.71 6.51 -3.78
N TRP A 222 -24.16 7.70 -3.38
CA TRP A 222 -23.41 8.93 -3.58
C TRP A 222 -22.08 8.92 -2.80
N VAL A 223 -22.12 8.54 -1.51
CA VAL A 223 -20.92 8.41 -0.67
C VAL A 223 -19.94 7.40 -1.25
N SER A 224 -20.43 6.24 -1.72
CA SER A 224 -19.58 5.21 -2.33
C SER A 224 -18.94 5.69 -3.64
N ARG A 225 -19.63 6.46 -4.46
CA ARG A 225 -19.08 7.04 -5.70
C ARG A 225 -18.01 8.11 -5.45
N LEU A 226 -18.02 8.78 -4.29
CA LEU A 226 -16.95 9.69 -3.87
C LEU A 226 -15.72 8.94 -3.34
N ASN A 227 -15.88 7.67 -2.98
CA ASN A 227 -14.84 6.85 -2.40
C ASN A 227 -13.89 6.31 -3.50
N PRO A 228 -12.60 6.68 -3.52
CA PRO A 228 -11.66 6.17 -4.52
C PRO A 228 -11.45 4.66 -4.44
N PHE A 229 -11.70 4.03 -3.27
CA PHE A 229 -11.58 2.59 -3.09
C PHE A 229 -12.60 1.83 -3.93
N PHE A 230 -13.79 2.39 -4.15
CA PHE A 230 -14.79 1.83 -5.04
C PHE A 230 -14.23 1.60 -6.45
N TYR A 231 -13.59 2.62 -7.02
CA TYR A 231 -13.04 2.54 -8.38
C TYR A 231 -11.90 1.52 -8.49
N VAL A 232 -11.08 1.40 -7.43
CA VAL A 232 -10.04 0.37 -7.37
C VAL A 232 -10.66 -1.03 -7.36
N ILE A 233 -11.64 -1.27 -6.50
CA ILE A 233 -12.25 -2.59 -6.31
C ILE A 233 -13.05 -3.00 -7.54
N SER A 234 -13.87 -2.11 -8.08
CA SER A 234 -14.65 -2.36 -9.30
C SER A 234 -13.76 -2.58 -10.52
N GLY A 235 -12.69 -1.80 -10.68
CA GLY A 235 -11.73 -1.99 -11.76
C GLY A 235 -10.92 -3.28 -11.63
N PHE A 236 -10.52 -3.65 -10.43
CA PHE A 236 -9.85 -4.91 -10.17
C PHE A 236 -10.77 -6.11 -10.42
N ARG A 237 -12.05 -6.00 -9.99
CA ARG A 237 -13.09 -7.00 -10.25
C ARG A 237 -13.36 -7.17 -11.75
N TYR A 238 -13.42 -6.08 -12.51
CA TYR A 238 -13.52 -6.13 -13.96
C TYR A 238 -12.40 -6.98 -14.59
N GLY A 239 -11.21 -6.91 -14.04
CA GLY A 239 -10.08 -7.72 -14.51
C GLY A 239 -10.31 -9.23 -14.43
N PHE A 240 -11.09 -9.70 -13.46
CA PHE A 240 -11.46 -11.12 -13.30
C PHE A 240 -12.76 -11.46 -14.04
N LEU A 241 -13.81 -10.69 -13.83
CA LEU A 241 -15.15 -11.05 -14.27
C LEU A 241 -15.51 -10.54 -15.69
N GLY A 242 -14.76 -9.56 -16.22
CA GLY A 242 -15.12 -8.88 -17.46
C GLY A 242 -16.35 -7.98 -17.35
N ALA A 243 -17.00 -7.95 -16.18
CA ALA A 243 -18.15 -7.12 -15.87
C ALA A 243 -17.81 -6.15 -14.72
N SER A 244 -18.35 -4.94 -14.78
CA SER A 244 -18.11 -3.88 -13.80
C SER A 244 -19.42 -3.23 -13.38
N ASP A 245 -19.53 -2.90 -12.12
CA ASP A 245 -20.59 -2.09 -11.52
C ASP A 245 -20.36 -0.57 -11.69
N MET A 246 -19.30 -0.17 -12.41
CA MET A 246 -19.05 1.23 -12.78
C MET A 246 -19.83 1.71 -14.01
N GLY A 247 -20.51 0.80 -14.76
CA GLY A 247 -21.19 1.12 -16.01
C GLY A 247 -20.29 1.01 -17.25
N PRO A 248 -20.44 1.88 -18.26
CA PRO A 248 -19.75 1.77 -19.56
C PRO A 248 -18.22 1.76 -19.43
N GLY A 249 -17.53 1.14 -20.38
CA GLY A 249 -16.05 1.07 -20.41
C GLY A 249 -15.34 2.43 -20.41
N THR A 250 -16.01 3.50 -20.84
CA THR A 250 -15.52 4.88 -20.75
C THR A 250 -15.34 5.33 -19.29
N VAL A 251 -16.23 4.90 -18.38
CA VAL A 251 -16.13 5.20 -16.94
C VAL A 251 -14.96 4.43 -16.32
N LEU A 252 -14.72 3.19 -16.75
CA LEU A 252 -13.57 2.40 -16.32
C LEU A 252 -12.25 3.10 -16.69
N MET A 253 -12.14 3.61 -17.92
CA MET A 253 -10.94 4.33 -18.36
C MET A 253 -10.80 5.66 -17.62
N ALA A 254 -11.88 6.39 -17.41
CA ALA A 254 -11.87 7.62 -16.61
C ALA A 254 -11.43 7.35 -15.17
N ALA A 255 -11.90 6.25 -14.56
CA ALA A 255 -11.46 5.81 -13.23
C ALA A 255 -9.97 5.45 -13.20
N ALA A 256 -9.47 4.76 -14.22
CA ALA A 256 -8.06 4.41 -14.33
C ALA A 256 -7.15 5.65 -14.39
N VAL A 257 -7.53 6.65 -15.20
CA VAL A 257 -6.81 7.94 -15.29
C VAL A 257 -6.99 8.76 -14.02
N GLY A 258 -8.20 8.81 -13.46
CA GLY A 258 -8.51 9.52 -12.21
C GLY A 258 -7.67 9.01 -11.03
N LEU A 259 -7.51 7.69 -10.90
CA LEU A 259 -6.65 7.09 -9.88
C LEU A 259 -5.18 7.42 -10.08
N LEU A 260 -4.69 7.49 -11.33
CA LEU A 260 -3.32 7.91 -11.61
C LEU A 260 -3.10 9.37 -11.17
N VAL A 261 -4.02 10.27 -11.53
CA VAL A 261 -3.95 11.69 -11.17
C VAL A 261 -4.01 11.84 -9.64
N LEU A 262 -4.92 11.14 -8.97
CA LEU A 262 -5.04 11.16 -7.52
C LEU A 262 -3.76 10.68 -6.83
N ASN A 263 -3.17 9.58 -7.29
CA ASN A 263 -1.89 9.09 -6.79
C ASN A 263 -0.77 10.10 -7.00
N ALA A 264 -0.70 10.74 -8.17
CA ALA A 264 0.32 11.75 -8.46
C ALA A 264 0.18 12.98 -7.53
N VAL A 265 -1.04 13.46 -7.30
CA VAL A 265 -1.32 14.60 -6.40
C VAL A 265 -0.95 14.24 -4.95
N LEU A 266 -1.34 13.07 -4.47
CA LEU A 266 -1.00 12.61 -3.12
C LEU A 266 0.51 12.41 -2.96
N ALA A 267 1.17 11.81 -3.95
CA ALA A 267 2.61 11.63 -3.93
C ALA A 267 3.35 12.97 -3.93
N ALA A 268 2.90 13.96 -4.70
CA ALA A 268 3.45 15.32 -4.68
C ALA A 268 3.28 15.98 -3.31
N GLY A 269 2.12 15.81 -2.66
CA GLY A 269 1.86 16.30 -1.30
C GLY A 269 2.81 15.67 -0.26
N VAL A 270 2.95 14.33 -0.30
CA VAL A 270 3.86 13.61 0.60
C VAL A 270 5.32 13.98 0.35
N TYR A 271 5.71 14.14 -0.91
CA TYR A 271 7.04 14.63 -1.27
C TYR A 271 7.31 16.02 -0.68
N ALA A 272 6.35 16.94 -0.77
CA ALA A 272 6.46 18.28 -0.19
C ALA A 272 6.60 18.23 1.35
N LEU A 273 5.84 17.35 2.02
CA LEU A 273 5.95 17.12 3.47
C LEU A 273 7.33 16.58 3.86
N LEU A 274 7.86 15.59 3.14
CA LEU A 274 9.20 15.05 3.38
C LEU A 274 10.28 16.10 3.15
N ARG A 275 10.15 16.92 2.10
CA ARG A 275 11.08 17.98 1.77
C ARG A 275 11.10 19.10 2.83
N SER A 276 9.95 19.44 3.40
CA SER A 276 9.85 20.44 4.47
C SER A 276 10.45 19.96 5.79
N GLY A 277 10.62 18.65 5.98
CA GLY A 277 11.06 18.07 7.25
C GLY A 277 10.04 18.18 8.38
N TRP A 278 8.77 18.52 8.05
CA TRP A 278 7.71 18.71 9.01
C TRP A 278 7.45 17.43 9.80
N LYS A 279 7.46 17.54 11.15
CA LYS A 279 7.29 16.41 12.09
C LYS A 279 8.28 15.24 11.93
N LEU A 280 9.39 15.45 11.23
CA LEU A 280 10.46 14.45 11.14
C LEU A 280 11.57 14.68 12.17
N LYS A 281 11.66 15.89 12.73
CA LYS A 281 12.70 16.36 13.65
C LYS A 281 12.17 16.59 15.08
N SER A 282 11.15 15.84 15.49
CA SER A 282 10.63 15.92 16.86
C SER A 282 11.38 15.00 17.80
#